data_f3d0f95d0f307da48cedde3f281ee826
#
_entry.id   f3d0f95d0f307da48cedde3f281ee826
#
_cell.length_a   1.000
_cell.length_b   1.000
_cell.length_c   1.000
_cell.angle_alpha   90.00
_cell.angle_beta   90.00
_cell.angle_gamma   90.00
#
_symmetry.space_group_name_H-M   'P 1'
#
loop_
_entity.id
_entity.type
_entity.pdbx_description
1 polymer ?
#
loop_
_entity_poly.entity_id
_entity_poly.type
_entity_poly.pdbx_seq_one_letter_code
_entity_poly.pdbx_strand_id
1 'polypeptide(L)'
;MSQLQDNFGRKFHYLRMSVTDVCNFKCSYCLPDGYHPNGKQQFLSLSEIENLVSAFSLVGTQKIRITGGEPTLRKDFTDIIRVVADNPRIHTVATTTNGYRLEKHAQEWFDAGLRRINVSVDSLDPKMFYQITGENKFDEVMRGIDAALSAGFERVKVNAVLLKGMNDKDLPRFLNWIKHTPIDLRFIELMETGLGREYFQAHHLAGAEIKAQLLANG
;
A
#
# COMPACT_ATOMS: atom_id res chain seq x y z
N MET A 1 2.13 -4.38 -31.72
CA MET A 1 1.59 -5.16 -30.57
C MET A 1 0.30 -4.48 -30.12
N SER A 2 -0.77 -5.25 -29.91
CA SER A 2 -2.04 -4.71 -29.42
C SER A 2 -1.83 -4.21 -27.99
N GLN A 3 -2.22 -2.97 -27.73
CA GLN A 3 -2.13 -2.34 -26.43
C GLN A 3 -3.47 -2.49 -25.71
N LEU A 4 -3.47 -2.84 -24.42
CA LEU A 4 -4.71 -2.92 -23.64
C LEU A 4 -5.30 -1.52 -23.54
N GLN A 5 -6.44 -1.31 -24.19
CA GLN A 5 -7.10 -0.02 -24.32
C GLN A 5 -8.61 -0.20 -24.22
N ASP A 6 -9.30 0.71 -23.57
CA ASP A 6 -10.77 0.72 -23.55
C ASP A 6 -11.36 1.48 -24.75
N ASN A 7 -12.70 1.47 -24.83
CA ASN A 7 -13.44 2.14 -25.91
C ASN A 7 -13.33 3.69 -25.88
N PHE A 8 -12.74 4.26 -24.82
CA PHE A 8 -12.49 5.71 -24.68
C PHE A 8 -11.05 6.09 -25.02
N GLY A 9 -10.22 5.14 -25.51
CA GLY A 9 -8.84 5.39 -25.86
C GLY A 9 -7.86 5.39 -24.67
N ARG A 10 -8.31 5.03 -23.45
CA ARG A 10 -7.45 4.95 -22.27
C ARG A 10 -6.60 3.69 -22.35
N LYS A 11 -5.29 3.85 -22.18
CA LYS A 11 -4.30 2.77 -22.20
C LYS A 11 -3.95 2.34 -20.80
N PHE A 12 -3.83 1.03 -20.58
CA PHE A 12 -3.59 0.45 -19.26
C PHE A 12 -2.13 -0.01 -19.13
N HIS A 13 -1.27 0.89 -18.70
CA HIS A 13 0.16 0.62 -18.46
C HIS A 13 0.47 0.12 -17.05
N TYR A 14 -0.52 0.06 -16.18
CA TYR A 14 -0.37 -0.23 -14.76
C TYR A 14 -1.31 -1.34 -14.32
N LEU A 15 -0.74 -2.38 -13.71
CA LEU A 15 -1.45 -3.51 -13.12
C LEU A 15 -1.28 -3.49 -11.59
N ARG A 16 -2.37 -3.70 -10.87
CA ARG A 16 -2.35 -4.06 -9.44
C ARG A 16 -2.63 -5.55 -9.34
N MET A 17 -1.69 -6.29 -8.75
CA MET A 17 -1.76 -7.74 -8.60
C MET A 17 -1.83 -8.08 -7.11
N SER A 18 -2.99 -8.58 -6.67
CA SER A 18 -3.15 -9.13 -5.33
C SER A 18 -2.56 -10.54 -5.31
N VAL A 19 -1.60 -10.79 -4.41
CA VAL A 19 -0.90 -12.06 -4.29
C VAL A 19 -1.33 -12.86 -3.05
N THR A 20 -2.10 -12.25 -2.15
CA THR A 20 -2.65 -12.87 -0.94
C THR A 20 -3.82 -12.04 -0.42
N ASP A 21 -4.73 -12.68 0.28
CA ASP A 21 -5.79 -12.03 1.05
C ASP A 21 -5.45 -11.95 2.56
N VAL A 22 -4.41 -12.66 2.99
CA VAL A 22 -3.95 -12.65 4.39
C VAL A 22 -3.44 -11.29 4.80
N CYS A 23 -3.86 -10.81 5.96
CA CYS A 23 -3.34 -9.61 6.60
C CYS A 23 -3.10 -9.88 8.07
N ASN A 24 -2.02 -9.32 8.62
CA ASN A 24 -1.68 -9.41 10.04
C ASN A 24 -2.15 -8.20 10.85
N PHE A 25 -2.74 -7.18 10.21
CA PHE A 25 -3.36 -6.03 10.88
C PHE A 25 -4.89 -6.19 10.90
N LYS A 26 -5.54 -5.53 11.87
CA LYS A 26 -6.98 -5.53 12.10
C LYS A 26 -7.54 -4.12 11.97
N CYS A 27 -7.19 -3.45 10.85
CA CYS A 27 -7.61 -2.07 10.68
C CYS A 27 -9.13 -1.93 10.76
N SER A 28 -9.59 -1.02 11.62
CA SER A 28 -10.99 -0.82 11.97
C SER A 28 -11.90 -0.53 10.76
N TYR A 29 -11.34 0.02 9.70
CA TYR A 29 -12.04 0.33 8.45
C TYR A 29 -11.87 -0.72 7.35
N CYS A 30 -11.11 -1.81 7.59
CA CYS A 30 -10.80 -2.82 6.57
C CYS A 30 -11.13 -4.25 7.03
N LEU A 31 -10.48 -4.72 8.09
CA LEU A 31 -10.62 -6.06 8.66
C LEU A 31 -10.70 -5.99 10.20
N PRO A 32 -11.75 -5.41 10.78
CA PRO A 32 -11.83 -5.15 12.23
C PRO A 32 -11.75 -6.43 13.07
N ASP A 33 -12.28 -7.54 12.56
CA ASP A 33 -12.23 -8.84 13.23
C ASP A 33 -10.93 -9.61 12.91
N GLY A 34 -10.05 -9.03 12.08
CA GLY A 34 -8.86 -9.69 11.56
C GLY A 34 -9.16 -10.60 10.36
N TYR A 35 -8.09 -11.22 9.85
CA TYR A 35 -8.22 -12.14 8.73
C TYR A 35 -8.77 -13.49 9.18
N HIS A 36 -9.85 -13.94 8.54
CA HIS A 36 -10.42 -15.28 8.72
C HIS A 36 -10.35 -16.04 7.39
N PRO A 37 -9.65 -17.19 7.33
CA PRO A 37 -9.57 -17.96 6.10
C PRO A 37 -10.92 -18.58 5.74
N ASN A 38 -11.39 -18.30 4.53
CA ASN A 38 -12.57 -18.94 3.92
C ASN A 38 -12.12 -20.13 3.07
N GLY A 39 -12.10 -21.33 3.65
CA GLY A 39 -11.74 -22.57 2.95
C GLY A 39 -10.21 -22.77 2.75
N LYS A 40 -9.84 -23.61 1.78
CA LYS A 40 -8.43 -23.84 1.43
C LYS A 40 -7.88 -22.63 0.69
N GLN A 41 -6.84 -21.98 1.24
CA GLN A 41 -6.14 -20.90 0.58
C GLN A 41 -5.36 -21.46 -0.61
N GLN A 42 -5.63 -20.92 -1.79
CA GLN A 42 -4.84 -21.17 -2.99
C GLN A 42 -4.38 -19.82 -3.52
N PHE A 43 -3.11 -19.51 -3.29
CA PHE A 43 -2.49 -18.32 -3.85
C PHE A 43 -1.79 -18.68 -5.18
N LEU A 44 -1.68 -17.71 -6.07
CA LEU A 44 -0.90 -17.86 -7.28
C LEU A 44 0.52 -18.35 -6.95
N SER A 45 0.96 -19.39 -7.62
CA SER A 45 2.34 -19.86 -7.62
C SER A 45 3.25 -18.87 -8.36
N LEU A 46 4.57 -18.98 -8.16
CA LEU A 46 5.53 -18.15 -8.89
C LEU A 46 5.40 -18.30 -10.40
N SER A 47 5.16 -19.52 -10.90
CA SER A 47 4.98 -19.79 -12.34
C SER A 47 3.71 -19.15 -12.90
N GLU A 48 2.61 -19.15 -12.13
CA GLU A 48 1.38 -18.45 -12.53
C GLU A 48 1.56 -16.93 -12.53
N ILE A 49 2.28 -16.40 -11.55
CA ILE A 49 2.64 -14.97 -11.52
C ILE A 49 3.48 -14.61 -12.73
N GLU A 50 4.50 -15.40 -13.07
CA GLU A 50 5.35 -15.20 -14.25
C GLU A 50 4.54 -15.18 -15.54
N ASN A 51 3.61 -16.13 -15.70
CA ASN A 51 2.70 -16.19 -16.84
C ASN A 51 1.80 -14.95 -16.94
N LEU A 52 1.24 -14.50 -15.81
CA LEU A 52 0.44 -13.27 -15.76
C LEU A 52 1.26 -12.03 -16.10
N VAL A 53 2.45 -11.88 -15.53
CA VAL A 53 3.37 -10.77 -15.81
C VAL A 53 3.73 -10.73 -17.28
N SER A 54 4.06 -11.88 -17.86
CA SER A 54 4.39 -12.02 -19.28
C SER A 54 3.20 -11.64 -20.17
N ALA A 55 2.02 -12.16 -19.91
CA ALA A 55 0.81 -11.86 -20.67
C ALA A 55 0.46 -10.36 -20.65
N PHE A 56 0.46 -9.74 -19.45
CA PHE A 56 0.16 -8.31 -19.32
C PHE A 56 1.24 -7.42 -19.93
N SER A 57 2.50 -7.83 -19.86
CA SER A 57 3.61 -7.09 -20.48
C SER A 57 3.49 -7.03 -22.00
N LEU A 58 3.00 -8.11 -22.63
CA LEU A 58 2.77 -8.19 -24.09
C LEU A 58 1.67 -7.23 -24.57
N VAL A 59 0.71 -6.91 -23.71
CA VAL A 59 -0.37 -5.94 -24.01
C VAL A 59 -0.11 -4.54 -23.47
N GLY A 60 1.15 -4.25 -23.09
CA GLY A 60 1.60 -2.88 -22.82
C GLY A 60 1.65 -2.47 -21.33
N THR A 61 1.50 -3.41 -20.40
CA THR A 61 1.73 -3.14 -18.99
C THR A 61 3.23 -2.93 -18.75
N GLN A 62 3.60 -1.83 -18.10
CA GLN A 62 4.98 -1.43 -17.81
C GLN A 62 5.25 -1.26 -16.32
N LYS A 63 4.20 -1.24 -15.52
CA LYS A 63 4.27 -1.08 -14.07
C LYS A 63 3.37 -2.08 -13.37
N ILE A 64 3.94 -2.81 -12.43
CA ILE A 64 3.18 -3.74 -11.59
C ILE A 64 3.29 -3.31 -10.13
N ARG A 65 2.14 -3.29 -9.45
CA ARG A 65 2.08 -3.13 -8.00
C ARG A 65 1.63 -4.41 -7.37
N ILE A 66 2.51 -5.00 -6.58
CA ILE A 66 2.23 -6.16 -5.76
C ILE A 66 1.44 -5.67 -4.53
N THR A 67 0.30 -6.30 -4.28
CA THR A 67 -0.60 -5.96 -3.18
C THR A 67 -1.29 -7.22 -2.65
N GLY A 68 -2.32 -7.05 -1.80
CA GLY A 68 -3.08 -8.14 -1.22
C GLY A 68 -3.82 -7.65 0.01
N GLY A 69 -3.97 -8.52 1.00
CA GLY A 69 -4.09 -8.10 2.38
C GLY A 69 -2.76 -7.44 2.78
N GLU A 70 -1.79 -8.23 3.25
CA GLU A 70 -0.41 -7.78 3.41
C GLU A 70 0.52 -8.67 2.58
N PRO A 71 1.02 -8.21 1.44
CA PRO A 71 1.77 -9.04 0.49
C PRO A 71 3.09 -9.57 1.06
N THR A 72 3.70 -8.84 2.00
CA THR A 72 4.98 -9.21 2.61
C THR A 72 4.87 -10.41 3.57
N LEU A 73 3.66 -10.88 3.88
CA LEU A 73 3.46 -12.10 4.64
C LEU A 73 3.74 -13.37 3.82
N ARG A 74 3.70 -13.28 2.51
CA ARG A 74 4.13 -14.39 1.65
C ARG A 74 5.61 -14.67 1.87
N LYS A 75 5.94 -15.94 2.11
CA LYS A 75 7.33 -16.38 2.35
C LYS A 75 8.21 -16.17 1.11
N ASP A 76 7.61 -16.28 -0.07
CA ASP A 76 8.23 -16.12 -1.39
C ASP A 76 8.08 -14.69 -1.95
N PHE A 77 7.80 -13.68 -1.10
CA PHE A 77 7.57 -12.31 -1.54
C PHE A 77 8.77 -11.72 -2.31
N THR A 78 9.99 -12.01 -1.86
CA THR A 78 11.22 -11.59 -2.55
C THR A 78 11.34 -12.23 -3.94
N ASP A 79 10.96 -13.50 -4.08
CA ASP A 79 10.98 -14.19 -5.37
C ASP A 79 9.90 -13.65 -6.31
N ILE A 80 8.73 -13.29 -5.78
CA ILE A 80 7.69 -12.59 -6.56
C ILE A 80 8.24 -11.26 -7.10
N ILE A 81 8.97 -10.49 -6.31
CA ILE A 81 9.60 -9.24 -6.78
C ILE A 81 10.55 -9.55 -7.94
N ARG A 82 11.42 -10.55 -7.81
CA ARG A 82 12.38 -10.95 -8.86
C ARG A 82 11.67 -11.36 -10.15
N VAL A 83 10.68 -12.25 -10.05
CA VAL A 83 9.87 -12.69 -11.21
C VAL A 83 9.25 -11.51 -11.96
N VAL A 84 8.74 -10.51 -11.23
CA VAL A 84 8.18 -9.30 -11.84
C VAL A 84 9.26 -8.41 -12.45
N ALA A 85 10.40 -8.24 -11.74
CA ALA A 85 11.50 -7.36 -12.14
C ALA A 85 12.30 -7.90 -13.32
N ASP A 86 12.42 -9.22 -13.45
CA ASP A 86 13.17 -9.89 -14.52
C ASP A 86 12.49 -9.77 -15.89
N ASN A 87 11.20 -9.39 -15.93
CA ASN A 87 10.52 -9.15 -17.19
C ASN A 87 10.97 -7.81 -17.82
N PRO A 88 11.66 -7.82 -18.99
CA PRO A 88 12.29 -6.63 -19.58
C PRO A 88 11.30 -5.53 -20.01
N ARG A 89 10.00 -5.83 -20.07
CA ARG A 89 8.96 -4.85 -20.39
C ARG A 89 8.37 -4.16 -19.15
N ILE A 90 8.68 -4.67 -17.95
CA ILE A 90 8.23 -4.09 -16.70
C ILE A 90 9.31 -3.12 -16.20
N HIS A 91 9.04 -1.84 -16.29
CA HIS A 91 9.99 -0.77 -15.93
C HIS A 91 9.89 -0.38 -14.45
N THR A 92 8.79 -0.71 -13.78
CA THR A 92 8.58 -0.34 -12.37
C THR A 92 7.88 -1.45 -11.61
N VAL A 93 8.57 -1.99 -10.61
CA VAL A 93 7.96 -2.84 -9.59
C VAL A 93 7.66 -2.00 -8.35
N ALA A 94 6.44 -2.08 -7.88
CA ALA A 94 5.98 -1.35 -6.70
C ALA A 94 5.24 -2.28 -5.73
N THR A 95 5.15 -1.91 -4.46
CA THR A 95 4.28 -2.60 -3.50
C THR A 95 3.44 -1.61 -2.68
N THR A 96 2.37 -2.12 -2.07
CA THR A 96 1.66 -1.48 -0.98
C THR A 96 1.70 -2.42 0.21
N THR A 97 2.13 -1.92 1.36
CA THR A 97 2.36 -2.71 2.58
C THR A 97 1.97 -1.90 3.82
N ASN A 98 1.65 -2.59 4.90
CA ASN A 98 1.52 -1.97 6.22
C ASN A 98 2.88 -1.62 6.87
N GLY A 99 4.00 -1.95 6.21
CA GLY A 99 5.34 -1.58 6.63
C GLY A 99 5.99 -2.46 7.70
N TYR A 100 5.24 -3.36 8.29
CA TYR A 100 5.66 -4.18 9.43
C TYR A 100 6.99 -4.95 9.21
N ARG A 101 7.32 -5.34 7.97
CA ARG A 101 8.56 -6.08 7.64
C ARG A 101 9.66 -5.23 7.01
N LEU A 102 9.39 -3.96 6.71
CA LEU A 102 10.32 -3.09 5.98
C LEU A 102 11.66 -2.94 6.68
N GLU A 103 11.67 -2.73 8.00
CA GLU A 103 12.91 -2.56 8.77
C GLU A 103 13.93 -3.67 8.48
N LYS A 104 13.46 -4.91 8.34
CA LYS A 104 14.32 -6.09 8.17
C LYS A 104 14.64 -6.43 6.71
N HIS A 105 13.77 -6.04 5.78
CA HIS A 105 13.81 -6.57 4.42
C HIS A 105 13.92 -5.46 3.34
N ALA A 106 13.96 -4.18 3.70
CA ALA A 106 13.95 -3.10 2.72
C ALA A 106 15.10 -3.25 1.70
N GLN A 107 16.33 -3.51 2.16
CA GLN A 107 17.49 -3.69 1.29
C GLN A 107 17.33 -4.92 0.40
N GLU A 108 16.94 -6.06 0.96
CA GLU A 108 16.70 -7.30 0.21
C GLU A 108 15.68 -7.10 -0.92
N TRP A 109 14.59 -6.40 -0.64
CA TRP A 109 13.56 -6.15 -1.64
C TRP A 109 14.00 -5.13 -2.69
N PHE A 110 14.80 -4.13 -2.30
CA PHE A 110 15.42 -3.21 -3.24
C PHE A 110 16.36 -3.95 -4.20
N ASP A 111 17.22 -4.82 -3.68
CA ASP A 111 18.17 -5.62 -4.47
C ASP A 111 17.44 -6.61 -5.39
N ALA A 112 16.28 -7.12 -4.96
CA ALA A 112 15.41 -7.97 -5.78
C ALA A 112 14.69 -7.23 -6.92
N GLY A 113 14.75 -5.89 -6.97
CA GLY A 113 14.17 -5.08 -8.05
C GLY A 113 12.95 -4.25 -7.67
N LEU A 114 12.51 -4.25 -6.41
CA LEU A 114 11.45 -3.35 -5.96
C LEU A 114 11.97 -1.90 -5.97
N ARG A 115 11.21 -0.98 -6.59
CA ARG A 115 11.65 0.42 -6.75
C ARG A 115 10.77 1.42 -6.04
N ARG A 116 9.50 1.11 -5.80
CA ARG A 116 8.55 2.04 -5.19
C ARG A 116 7.72 1.35 -4.12
N ILE A 117 7.60 2.00 -2.98
CA ILE A 117 6.83 1.49 -1.83
C ILE A 117 5.75 2.50 -1.46
N ASN A 118 4.53 1.99 -1.22
CA ASN A 118 3.52 2.71 -0.47
C ASN A 118 3.37 2.03 0.90
N VAL A 119 3.58 2.79 1.95
CA VAL A 119 3.39 2.34 3.34
C VAL A 119 2.10 2.92 3.88
N SER A 120 1.27 2.11 4.52
CA SER A 120 0.06 2.57 5.18
C SER A 120 0.38 3.03 6.60
N VAL A 121 0.17 4.32 6.90
CA VAL A 121 0.36 4.90 8.24
C VAL A 121 -0.77 5.90 8.47
N ASP A 122 -1.79 5.46 9.19
CA ASP A 122 -3.00 6.27 9.37
C ASP A 122 -2.88 7.29 10.51
N SER A 123 -1.89 7.17 11.38
CA SER A 123 -1.58 8.17 12.42
C SER A 123 -0.11 8.19 12.77
N LEU A 124 0.40 9.36 13.16
CA LEU A 124 1.74 9.56 13.75
C LEU A 124 1.70 9.58 15.28
N ASP A 125 0.57 9.24 15.89
CA ASP A 125 0.43 8.97 17.31
C ASP A 125 0.37 7.47 17.54
N PRO A 126 1.28 6.86 18.32
CA PRO A 126 1.32 5.41 18.53
C PRO A 126 0.03 4.83 19.11
N LYS A 127 -0.68 5.58 19.97
CA LYS A 127 -1.94 5.13 20.56
C LYS A 127 -3.05 5.12 19.52
N MET A 128 -3.15 6.19 18.72
CA MET A 128 -4.11 6.28 17.65
C MET A 128 -3.81 5.25 16.55
N PHE A 129 -2.53 5.05 16.20
CA PHE A 129 -2.12 3.99 15.28
C PHE A 129 -2.62 2.61 15.76
N TYR A 130 -2.42 2.30 17.06
CA TYR A 130 -2.94 1.06 17.63
C TYR A 130 -4.47 0.97 17.58
N GLN A 131 -5.17 2.06 17.90
CA GLN A 131 -6.65 2.08 17.84
C GLN A 131 -7.19 1.82 16.44
N ILE A 132 -6.50 2.33 15.42
CA ILE A 132 -6.93 2.14 14.02
C ILE A 132 -6.54 0.75 13.50
N THR A 133 -5.30 0.31 13.77
CA THR A 133 -4.72 -0.90 13.14
C THR A 133 -4.89 -2.19 13.96
N GLY A 134 -5.21 -2.07 15.24
CA GLY A 134 -5.24 -3.17 16.19
C GLY A 134 -3.86 -3.73 16.55
N GLU A 135 -2.76 -3.10 16.11
CA GLU A 135 -1.40 -3.64 16.27
C GLU A 135 -0.43 -2.60 16.86
N ASN A 136 0.34 -3.03 17.87
CA ASN A 136 1.37 -2.19 18.50
C ASN A 136 2.69 -2.27 17.70
N LYS A 137 2.67 -1.76 16.45
CA LYS A 137 3.75 -1.87 15.48
C LYS A 137 4.23 -0.51 14.94
N PHE A 138 3.80 0.58 15.57
CA PHE A 138 4.11 1.93 15.10
C PHE A 138 5.62 2.17 14.91
N ASP A 139 6.42 1.89 15.94
CA ASP A 139 7.87 2.15 15.90
C ASP A 139 8.57 1.27 14.86
N GLU A 140 8.14 0.02 14.69
CA GLU A 140 8.69 -0.89 13.66
C GLU A 140 8.37 -0.37 12.26
N VAL A 141 7.16 0.14 12.05
CA VAL A 141 6.75 0.71 10.76
C VAL A 141 7.54 1.98 10.44
N MET A 142 7.74 2.85 11.44
CA MET A 142 8.52 4.09 11.26
C MET A 142 9.99 3.78 10.94
N ARG A 143 10.64 2.87 11.68
CA ARG A 143 12.00 2.40 11.33
C ARG A 143 12.05 1.72 9.97
N GLY A 144 10.96 1.05 9.57
CA GLY A 144 10.83 0.48 8.24
C GLY A 144 10.82 1.53 7.13
N ILE A 145 10.19 2.68 7.34
CA ILE A 145 10.23 3.82 6.41
C ILE A 145 11.66 4.36 6.30
N ASP A 146 12.35 4.54 7.42
CA ASP A 146 13.75 4.99 7.44
C ASP A 146 14.67 3.99 6.71
N ALA A 147 14.46 2.69 6.91
CA ALA A 147 15.19 1.65 6.20
C ALA A 147 14.94 1.70 4.69
N ALA A 148 13.69 1.94 4.27
CA ALA A 148 13.36 2.10 2.85
C ALA A 148 14.04 3.33 2.23
N LEU A 149 14.05 4.46 2.93
CA LEU A 149 14.75 5.66 2.48
C LEU A 149 16.26 5.41 2.37
N SER A 150 16.84 4.71 3.34
CA SER A 150 18.27 4.36 3.35
C SER A 150 18.67 3.36 2.26
N ALA A 151 17.79 2.43 1.89
CA ALA A 151 17.99 1.47 0.82
C ALA A 151 17.96 2.09 -0.59
N GLY A 152 17.53 3.34 -0.72
CA GLY A 152 17.54 4.08 -1.98
C GLY A 152 16.34 3.84 -2.89
N PHE A 153 15.17 3.49 -2.35
CA PHE A 153 13.95 3.40 -3.14
C PHE A 153 13.68 4.70 -3.88
N GLU A 154 13.36 4.61 -5.18
CA GLU A 154 13.06 5.76 -6.03
C GLU A 154 11.92 6.63 -5.48
N ARG A 155 10.98 5.99 -4.77
CA ARG A 155 9.83 6.66 -4.21
C ARG A 155 9.26 5.88 -3.02
N VAL A 156 9.26 6.53 -1.87
CA VAL A 156 8.56 6.09 -0.67
C VAL A 156 7.32 6.97 -0.50
N LYS A 157 6.15 6.35 -0.50
CA LYS A 157 4.88 7.04 -0.25
C LYS A 157 4.28 6.56 1.04
N VAL A 158 3.68 7.48 1.77
CA VAL A 158 2.83 7.15 2.91
C VAL A 158 1.38 7.44 2.53
N ASN A 159 0.53 6.45 2.71
CA ASN A 159 -0.91 6.58 2.59
C ASN A 159 -1.52 6.65 3.98
N ALA A 160 -2.38 7.62 4.23
CA ALA A 160 -3.13 7.77 5.47
C ALA A 160 -4.62 7.91 5.15
N VAL A 161 -5.43 6.98 5.64
CA VAL A 161 -6.90 7.11 5.62
C VAL A 161 -7.29 8.04 6.75
N LEU A 162 -7.91 9.17 6.42
CA LEU A 162 -8.42 10.09 7.44
C LEU A 162 -9.83 9.69 7.85
N LEU A 163 -10.00 9.47 9.14
CA LEU A 163 -11.22 9.03 9.80
C LEU A 163 -11.73 10.15 10.72
N LYS A 164 -12.92 10.65 10.43
CA LYS A 164 -13.58 11.69 11.22
C LYS A 164 -13.74 11.24 12.69
N GLY A 165 -13.38 12.13 13.61
CA GLY A 165 -13.44 11.86 15.04
C GLY A 165 -12.34 10.95 15.59
N MET A 166 -11.41 10.49 14.75
CA MET A 166 -10.25 9.68 15.15
C MET A 166 -8.95 10.43 14.86
N ASN A 167 -8.44 10.32 13.63
CA ASN A 167 -7.17 10.90 13.21
C ASN A 167 -7.29 12.15 12.30
N ASP A 168 -8.49 12.67 12.11
CA ASP A 168 -8.77 13.86 11.31
C ASP A 168 -8.05 15.13 11.79
N LYS A 169 -7.64 15.17 13.07
CA LYS A 169 -6.86 16.25 13.68
C LYS A 169 -5.34 16.08 13.54
N ASP A 170 -4.87 14.95 12.99
CA ASP A 170 -3.44 14.65 12.85
C ASP A 170 -2.80 15.34 11.63
N LEU A 171 -3.59 16.01 10.80
CA LEU A 171 -3.13 16.67 9.59
C LEU A 171 -1.89 17.57 9.82
N PRO A 172 -1.84 18.47 10.83
CA PRO A 172 -0.67 19.30 11.10
C PRO A 172 0.58 18.46 11.44
N ARG A 173 0.44 17.33 12.14
CA ARG A 173 1.56 16.43 12.46
C ARG A 173 2.14 15.83 11.18
N PHE A 174 1.29 15.34 10.27
CA PHE A 174 1.71 14.82 8.99
C PHE A 174 2.42 15.88 8.14
N LEU A 175 1.88 17.11 8.08
CA LEU A 175 2.50 18.21 7.36
C LEU A 175 3.87 18.60 7.94
N ASN A 176 4.01 18.61 9.27
CA ASN A 176 5.29 18.84 9.89
C ASN A 176 6.30 17.73 9.60
N TRP A 177 5.86 16.48 9.62
CA TRP A 177 6.73 15.33 9.33
C TRP A 177 7.31 15.36 7.93
N ILE A 178 6.50 15.64 6.90
CA ILE A 178 6.97 15.67 5.51
C ILE A 178 7.93 16.84 5.19
N LYS A 179 7.97 17.89 6.02
CA LYS A 179 8.95 18.96 5.87
C LYS A 179 10.38 18.48 6.08
N HIS A 180 10.56 17.41 6.83
CA HIS A 180 11.86 16.88 7.24
C HIS A 180 12.12 15.45 6.77
N THR A 181 11.17 14.84 6.04
CA THR A 181 11.25 13.45 5.58
C THR A 181 10.96 13.40 4.07
N PRO A 182 11.87 12.85 3.25
CA PRO A 182 11.73 12.84 1.79
C PRO A 182 10.76 11.76 1.31
N ILE A 183 9.50 11.88 1.69
CA ILE A 183 8.39 11.01 1.31
C ILE A 183 7.28 11.77 0.59
N ASP A 184 6.49 11.04 -0.19
CA ASP A 184 5.20 11.56 -0.68
C ASP A 184 4.09 11.15 0.29
N LEU A 185 3.37 12.10 0.83
CA LEU A 185 2.19 11.83 1.64
C LEU A 185 0.93 11.86 0.77
N ARG A 186 0.02 10.92 1.03
CA ARG A 186 -1.29 10.87 0.39
C ARG A 186 -2.36 10.62 1.43
N PHE A 187 -3.27 11.55 1.56
CA PHE A 187 -4.51 11.31 2.30
C PHE A 187 -5.52 10.57 1.43
N ILE A 188 -6.21 9.62 2.03
CA ILE A 188 -7.19 8.77 1.38
C ILE A 188 -8.53 8.98 2.07
N GLU A 189 -9.54 9.25 1.27
CA GLU A 189 -10.92 9.29 1.71
C GLU A 189 -11.42 7.88 2.00
N LEU A 190 -12.08 7.68 3.13
CA LEU A 190 -12.72 6.42 3.47
C LEU A 190 -13.76 6.06 2.41
N MET A 191 -13.70 4.85 1.89
CA MET A 191 -14.70 4.33 0.97
C MET A 191 -15.74 3.49 1.72
N GLU A 192 -17.01 3.55 1.30
CA GLU A 192 -18.04 2.64 1.78
C GLU A 192 -17.73 1.22 1.29
N THR A 193 -17.28 0.37 2.21
CA THR A 193 -16.93 -1.04 1.97
C THR A 193 -17.86 -1.95 2.76
N GLY A 194 -17.65 -3.26 2.74
CA GLY A 194 -18.50 -4.24 3.42
C GLY A 194 -18.59 -4.15 4.95
N LEU A 195 -17.94 -3.17 5.60
CA LEU A 195 -17.98 -2.94 7.06
C LEU A 195 -19.28 -2.32 7.57
N GLY A 196 -20.22 -2.05 6.66
CA GLY A 196 -21.51 -1.47 7.00
C GLY A 196 -21.54 0.05 6.89
N ARG A 197 -22.71 0.53 6.54
CA ARG A 197 -23.01 1.94 6.29
C ARG A 197 -22.82 2.82 7.52
N GLU A 198 -23.04 2.25 8.71
CA GLU A 198 -22.92 2.98 9.97
C GLU A 198 -21.48 3.43 10.26
N TYR A 199 -20.49 2.53 10.08
CA TYR A 199 -19.09 2.89 10.26
C TYR A 199 -18.66 3.97 9.27
N PHE A 200 -19.04 3.82 8.00
CA PHE A 200 -18.78 4.82 6.98
C PHE A 200 -19.37 6.18 7.34
N GLN A 201 -20.65 6.23 7.70
CA GLN A 201 -21.33 7.50 8.07
C GLN A 201 -20.70 8.17 9.30
N ALA A 202 -20.25 7.38 10.28
CA ALA A 202 -19.61 7.90 11.48
C ALA A 202 -18.21 8.49 11.23
N HIS A 203 -17.45 7.89 10.32
CA HIS A 203 -16.01 8.18 10.17
C HIS A 203 -15.60 8.74 8.81
N HIS A 204 -16.54 8.91 7.88
CA HIS A 204 -16.25 9.49 6.58
C HIS A 204 -15.87 10.97 6.70
N LEU A 205 -14.74 11.34 6.07
CA LEU A 205 -14.26 12.69 5.87
C LEU A 205 -14.01 12.89 4.38
N ALA A 206 -14.78 13.79 3.77
CA ALA A 206 -14.71 14.01 2.32
C ALA A 206 -13.35 14.57 1.90
N GLY A 207 -12.82 14.12 0.77
CA GLY A 207 -11.56 14.62 0.21
C GLY A 207 -11.56 16.12 -0.03
N ALA A 208 -12.72 16.71 -0.32
CA ALA A 208 -12.89 18.17 -0.42
C ALA A 208 -12.65 18.90 0.89
N GLU A 209 -13.09 18.32 2.02
CA GLU A 209 -12.85 18.86 3.36
C GLU A 209 -11.37 18.76 3.74
N ILE A 210 -10.73 17.63 3.44
CA ILE A 210 -9.27 17.45 3.63
C ILE A 210 -8.51 18.51 2.83
N LYS A 211 -8.87 18.71 1.56
CA LYS A 211 -8.27 19.72 0.71
C LYS A 211 -8.45 21.12 1.28
N ALA A 212 -9.63 21.48 1.76
CA ALA A 212 -9.89 22.77 2.37
C ALA A 212 -9.03 23.00 3.63
N GLN A 213 -8.89 21.98 4.48
CA GLN A 213 -8.02 22.06 5.66
C GLN A 213 -6.53 22.21 5.27
N LEU A 214 -6.06 21.52 4.23
CA LEU A 214 -4.70 21.67 3.72
C LEU A 214 -4.43 23.09 3.23
N LEU A 215 -5.35 23.67 2.48
CA LEU A 215 -5.22 25.04 1.97
C LEU A 215 -5.29 26.11 3.08
N ALA A 216 -5.99 25.83 4.16
CA ALA A 216 -6.07 26.74 5.31
C ALA A 216 -4.84 26.71 6.22
N ASN A 217 -4.05 25.64 6.18
CA ASN A 217 -2.89 25.40 7.07
C ASN A 217 -1.52 25.47 6.32
N GLY A 218 -1.50 25.67 5.04
CA GLY A 218 -0.32 25.74 4.18
C GLY A 218 -0.28 26.95 3.34
#